data_fbcf5c8ec6e4d0a7bf26e2f36de78389
#
_entry.id   fbcf5c8ec6e4d0a7bf26e2f36de78389
#
_cell.length_a   1.000
_cell.length_b   1.000
_cell.length_c   1.000
_cell.angle_alpha   90.00
_cell.angle_beta   90.00
_cell.angle_gamma   90.00
#
_symmetry.space_group_name_H-M   'P 1'
#
loop_
_entity.id
_entity.type
_entity.pdbx_description
1 polymer ?
#
loop_
_entity_poly.entity_id
_entity_poly.type
_entity_poly.pdbx_seq_one_letter_code
_entity_poly.pdbx_strand_id
1 'polypeptide(L)'
;MNFLNRLKFYLVGFSLGLFLIYNLFQDREWDWLPENKVKKFILDTPLKICLKKNQYSLLNDQFSRKIFDAIINGSVNFTKSETKSINKKYVIEFNNTSVLFDVSFEDTLSRILSIDTINFKEDFEGEKLDTIVYIDHFNLFFQFEKMEKKFTKNFKSKIGTYGLKTDDFSKNLKIFKVDWTKSNPFLNVNPKYFGTIKIYGSQYQISLETGNNKLRFKDINEY
;
A
#
# COMPACT_ATOMS: atom_id res chain seq x y z
N MET A 1 55.86 -1.98 1.99
CA MET A 1 54.54 -1.81 2.66
C MET A 1 54.02 -3.20 3.01
N ASN A 2 53.86 -3.49 4.28
CA ASN A 2 53.47 -4.83 4.79
C ASN A 2 52.05 -5.17 4.32
N PHE A 3 51.82 -6.45 4.04
CA PHE A 3 50.50 -6.97 3.59
C PHE A 3 49.34 -6.49 4.50
N LEU A 4 49.54 -6.46 5.78
CA LEU A 4 48.58 -5.97 6.77
C LEU A 4 48.16 -4.50 6.58
N ASN A 5 49.10 -3.65 6.15
CA ASN A 5 48.77 -2.25 5.89
C ASN A 5 47.92 -2.09 4.61
N ARG A 6 48.21 -2.89 3.58
CA ARG A 6 47.38 -2.91 2.35
C ARG A 6 45.97 -3.42 2.64
N LEU A 7 45.84 -4.46 3.47
CA LEU A 7 44.55 -5.01 3.85
C LEU A 7 43.72 -3.97 4.63
N LYS A 8 44.34 -3.20 5.54
CA LYS A 8 43.63 -2.14 6.27
C LYS A 8 43.05 -1.07 5.34
N PHE A 9 43.84 -0.60 4.36
CA PHE A 9 43.35 0.40 3.39
C PHE A 9 42.22 -0.17 2.52
N TYR A 10 42.32 -1.43 2.11
CA TYR A 10 41.25 -2.11 1.37
C TYR A 10 39.97 -2.22 2.19
N LEU A 11 40.06 -2.62 3.46
CA LEU A 11 38.88 -2.72 4.35
C LEU A 11 38.23 -1.36 4.60
N VAL A 12 39.03 -0.31 4.78
CA VAL A 12 38.49 1.06 4.93
C VAL A 12 37.74 1.49 3.66
N GLY A 13 38.34 1.31 2.48
CA GLY A 13 37.69 1.64 1.22
C GLY A 13 36.42 0.83 0.97
N PHE A 14 36.46 -0.47 1.27
CA PHE A 14 35.30 -1.36 1.16
C PHE A 14 34.16 -0.95 2.10
N SER A 15 34.49 -0.67 3.37
CA SER A 15 33.50 -0.23 4.36
C SER A 15 32.88 1.12 3.97
N LEU A 16 33.68 2.06 3.47
CA LEU A 16 33.18 3.34 2.97
C LEU A 16 32.26 3.14 1.75
N GLY A 17 32.64 2.26 0.84
CA GLY A 17 31.83 1.89 -0.33
C GLY A 17 30.50 1.28 0.07
N LEU A 18 30.50 0.33 1.02
CA LEU A 18 29.26 -0.25 1.57
C LEU A 18 28.39 0.80 2.25
N PHE A 19 28.98 1.71 3.02
CA PHE A 19 28.26 2.79 3.67
C PHE A 19 27.60 3.74 2.65
N LEU A 20 28.31 4.10 1.58
CA LEU A 20 27.74 4.91 0.50
C LEU A 20 26.62 4.18 -0.23
N ILE A 21 26.83 2.90 -0.56
CA ILE A 21 25.79 2.06 -1.17
C ILE A 21 24.58 1.99 -0.27
N TYR A 22 24.74 1.69 1.01
CA TYR A 22 23.65 1.64 1.97
C TYR A 22 22.84 2.94 2.00
N ASN A 23 23.51 4.12 2.11
CA ASN A 23 22.82 5.40 2.11
C ASN A 23 22.14 5.74 0.77
N LEU A 24 22.76 5.39 -0.36
CA LEU A 24 22.16 5.61 -1.68
C LEU A 24 20.95 4.72 -1.95
N PHE A 25 20.91 3.53 -1.36
CA PHE A 25 19.84 2.56 -1.59
C PHE A 25 18.76 2.56 -0.51
N GLN A 26 19.02 3.15 0.67
CA GLN A 26 18.08 3.18 1.77
C GLN A 26 16.78 3.93 1.44
N ASP A 27 16.87 5.00 0.63
CA ASP A 27 15.74 5.85 0.23
C ASP A 27 15.24 5.57 -1.20
N ARG A 28 15.83 4.59 -1.90
CA ARG A 28 15.36 4.29 -3.26
C ARG A 28 14.06 3.50 -3.22
N GLU A 29 13.10 4.07 -3.91
CA GLU A 29 11.84 3.42 -4.27
C GLU A 29 12.14 2.27 -5.23
N TRP A 30 12.02 1.05 -4.74
CA TRP A 30 12.19 -0.16 -5.55
C TRP A 30 10.92 -0.45 -6.37
N ASP A 31 10.28 0.61 -6.91
CA ASP A 31 9.07 0.52 -7.73
C ASP A 31 9.26 -0.36 -8.97
N TRP A 32 10.50 -0.52 -9.42
CA TRP A 32 10.84 -1.38 -10.55
C TRP A 32 10.82 -2.88 -10.21
N LEU A 33 10.80 -3.26 -8.93
CA LEU A 33 10.69 -4.66 -8.56
C LEU A 33 9.36 -5.24 -9.07
N PRO A 34 9.38 -6.43 -9.71
CA PRO A 34 8.16 -7.06 -10.23
C PRO A 34 7.06 -7.18 -9.18
N GLU A 35 7.43 -7.49 -7.96
CA GLU A 35 6.52 -7.58 -6.83
C GLU A 35 5.77 -6.28 -6.56
N ASN A 36 6.47 -5.17 -6.45
CA ASN A 36 5.88 -3.86 -6.17
C ASN A 36 5.01 -3.39 -7.33
N LYS A 37 5.39 -3.70 -8.58
CA LYS A 37 4.55 -3.42 -9.75
C LYS A 37 3.22 -4.16 -9.71
N VAL A 38 3.23 -5.44 -9.35
CA VAL A 38 1.99 -6.24 -9.20
C VAL A 38 1.11 -5.66 -8.09
N LYS A 39 1.69 -5.41 -6.92
CA LYS A 39 0.97 -4.86 -5.77
C LYS A 39 0.40 -3.48 -6.06
N LYS A 40 1.18 -2.57 -6.68
CA LYS A 40 0.68 -1.26 -7.12
C LYS A 40 -0.46 -1.40 -8.11
N PHE A 41 -0.34 -2.27 -9.10
CA PHE A 41 -1.40 -2.48 -10.08
C PHE A 41 -2.71 -2.93 -9.40
N ILE A 42 -2.64 -3.87 -8.45
CA ILE A 42 -3.81 -4.34 -7.70
C ILE A 42 -4.44 -3.19 -6.89
N LEU A 43 -3.63 -2.29 -6.34
CA LEU A 43 -4.11 -1.13 -5.58
C LEU A 43 -4.70 -0.03 -6.49
N ASP A 44 -4.15 0.18 -7.69
CA ASP A 44 -4.59 1.20 -8.65
C ASP A 44 -5.88 0.80 -9.36
N THR A 45 -6.14 -0.50 -9.46
CA THR A 45 -7.32 -1.01 -10.17
C THR A 45 -8.48 -1.25 -9.20
N PRO A 46 -9.73 -1.18 -9.68
CA PRO A 46 -10.87 -1.62 -8.90
C PRO A 46 -10.71 -3.07 -8.48
N LEU A 47 -10.67 -3.32 -7.18
CA LEU A 47 -10.55 -4.66 -6.62
C LEU A 47 -11.95 -5.26 -6.44
N LYS A 48 -12.25 -6.31 -7.20
CA LYS A 48 -13.53 -7.01 -7.17
C LYS A 48 -13.42 -8.32 -6.43
N ILE A 49 -14.51 -8.69 -5.78
CA ILE A 49 -14.74 -10.02 -5.24
C ILE A 49 -16.12 -10.50 -5.68
N CYS A 50 -16.22 -11.76 -6.05
CA CYS A 50 -17.45 -12.38 -6.47
C CYS A 50 -17.96 -13.28 -5.34
N LEU A 51 -19.07 -12.93 -4.71
CA LEU A 51 -19.59 -13.59 -3.53
C LEU A 51 -20.86 -14.36 -3.84
N LYS A 52 -20.95 -15.56 -3.30
CA LYS A 52 -22.21 -16.30 -3.18
C LYS A 52 -23.03 -15.73 -2.01
N LYS A 53 -24.34 -15.93 -2.03
CA LYS A 53 -25.27 -15.39 -1.02
C LYS A 53 -24.88 -15.76 0.42
N ASN A 54 -24.36 -16.96 0.64
CA ASN A 54 -23.89 -17.44 1.94
C ASN A 54 -22.55 -16.83 2.39
N GLN A 55 -21.82 -16.15 1.49
CA GLN A 55 -20.51 -15.56 1.77
C GLN A 55 -20.57 -14.08 2.14
N TYR A 56 -21.75 -13.44 2.08
CA TYR A 56 -21.89 -12.01 2.42
C TYR A 56 -21.44 -11.66 3.84
N SER A 57 -21.61 -12.60 4.80
CA SER A 57 -21.15 -12.41 6.17
C SER A 57 -19.63 -12.28 6.32
N LEU A 58 -18.86 -12.69 5.29
CA LEU A 58 -17.41 -12.54 5.26
C LEU A 58 -16.99 -11.09 5.02
N LEU A 59 -17.83 -10.28 4.36
CA LEU A 59 -17.54 -8.87 4.09
C LEU A 59 -17.65 -8.04 5.36
N ASN A 60 -16.65 -8.14 6.19
CA ASN A 60 -16.51 -7.31 7.37
C ASN A 60 -15.15 -6.58 7.35
N ASP A 61 -14.99 -5.60 8.22
CA ASP A 61 -13.77 -4.80 8.33
C ASP A 61 -12.51 -5.65 8.54
N GLN A 62 -12.63 -6.78 9.24
CA GLN A 62 -11.53 -7.68 9.50
C GLN A 62 -11.06 -8.41 8.24
N PHE A 63 -12.01 -8.84 7.39
CA PHE A 63 -11.72 -9.49 6.11
C PHE A 63 -11.00 -8.55 5.15
N SER A 64 -11.58 -7.36 4.94
CA SER A 64 -10.97 -6.36 4.06
C SER A 64 -9.59 -5.93 4.56
N ARG A 65 -9.40 -5.82 5.88
CA ARG A 65 -8.10 -5.52 6.49
C ARG A 65 -7.06 -6.58 6.17
N LYS A 66 -7.40 -7.86 6.28
CA LYS A 66 -6.49 -8.96 5.95
C LYS A 66 -6.03 -8.90 4.49
N ILE A 67 -6.93 -8.55 3.57
CA ILE A 67 -6.60 -8.41 2.16
C ILE A 67 -5.63 -7.24 1.95
N PHE A 68 -5.92 -6.07 2.51
CA PHE A 68 -5.04 -4.91 2.37
C PHE A 68 -3.70 -5.11 3.05
N ASP A 69 -3.66 -5.72 4.23
CA ASP A 69 -2.42 -6.08 4.91
C ASP A 69 -1.58 -7.04 4.06
N ALA A 70 -2.22 -8.02 3.42
CA ALA A 70 -1.55 -8.92 2.49
C ALA A 70 -0.96 -8.14 1.29
N ILE A 71 -1.73 -7.26 0.66
CA ILE A 71 -1.25 -6.49 -0.49
C ILE A 71 -0.09 -5.55 -0.08
N ILE A 72 -0.21 -4.84 1.01
CA ILE A 72 0.77 -3.81 1.41
C ILE A 72 2.03 -4.46 2.01
N ASN A 73 1.85 -5.36 2.97
CA ASN A 73 2.94 -5.90 3.78
C ASN A 73 3.39 -7.31 3.35
N GLY A 74 2.63 -7.97 2.49
CA GLY A 74 2.91 -9.32 2.03
C GLY A 74 3.96 -9.38 0.92
N SER A 75 4.34 -10.59 0.54
CA SER A 75 5.24 -10.89 -0.58
C SER A 75 4.51 -11.64 -1.68
N VAL A 76 4.84 -11.36 -2.95
CA VAL A 76 4.31 -12.09 -4.10
C VAL A 76 5.06 -13.40 -4.26
N ASN A 77 4.35 -14.53 -4.10
CA ASN A 77 4.91 -15.84 -4.32
C ASN A 77 4.83 -16.22 -5.81
N PHE A 78 5.87 -15.89 -6.57
CA PHE A 78 5.93 -16.14 -8.01
C PHE A 78 5.94 -17.63 -8.37
N THR A 79 6.37 -18.51 -7.47
CA THR A 79 6.36 -19.98 -7.71
C THR A 79 4.96 -20.56 -7.68
N LYS A 80 4.07 -19.97 -6.88
CA LYS A 80 2.65 -20.35 -6.80
C LYS A 80 1.77 -19.54 -7.76
N SER A 81 2.34 -18.53 -8.42
CA SER A 81 1.63 -17.63 -9.32
C SER A 81 1.65 -18.16 -10.76
N GLU A 82 0.57 -17.91 -11.51
CA GLU A 82 0.46 -18.23 -12.93
C GLU A 82 0.63 -16.96 -13.77
N THR A 83 1.83 -16.78 -14.34
CA THR A 83 2.18 -15.53 -15.05
C THR A 83 2.21 -15.66 -16.57
N LYS A 84 1.95 -16.87 -17.12
CA LYS A 84 2.03 -17.14 -18.57
C LYS A 84 0.71 -16.93 -19.31
N SER A 85 -0.42 -16.90 -18.61
CA SER A 85 -1.74 -16.68 -19.18
C SER A 85 -1.99 -15.19 -19.48
N ILE A 86 -3.01 -14.90 -20.30
CA ILE A 86 -3.48 -13.54 -20.59
C ILE A 86 -3.91 -12.87 -19.28
N ASN A 87 -4.77 -13.54 -18.51
CA ASN A 87 -5.09 -13.16 -17.15
C ASN A 87 -4.08 -13.82 -16.21
N LYS A 88 -3.31 -13.01 -15.53
CA LYS A 88 -2.24 -13.50 -14.65
C LYS A 88 -2.77 -13.70 -13.26
N LYS A 89 -2.46 -14.84 -12.66
CA LYS A 89 -2.86 -15.12 -11.28
C LYS A 89 -1.66 -14.93 -10.36
N TYR A 90 -1.80 -14.08 -9.35
CA TYR A 90 -0.75 -13.81 -8.37
C TYR A 90 -1.18 -14.24 -6.98
N VAL A 91 -0.30 -14.97 -6.30
CA VAL A 91 -0.45 -15.34 -4.89
C VAL A 91 0.34 -14.37 -4.05
N ILE A 92 -0.32 -13.69 -3.13
CA ILE A 92 0.32 -12.80 -2.16
C ILE A 92 0.15 -13.40 -0.76
N GLU A 93 1.26 -13.52 -0.05
CA GLU A 93 1.33 -14.16 1.27
C GLU A 93 1.77 -13.17 2.36
N PHE A 94 1.04 -13.14 3.47
CA PHE A 94 1.35 -12.33 4.66
C PHE A 94 0.80 -12.99 5.93
N ASN A 95 1.66 -13.21 6.93
CA ASN A 95 1.27 -13.70 8.26
C ASN A 95 0.25 -14.85 8.22
N ASN A 96 0.57 -15.95 7.54
CA ASN A 96 -0.31 -17.12 7.38
C ASN A 96 -1.64 -16.83 6.63
N THR A 97 -1.72 -15.71 5.93
CA THR A 97 -2.79 -15.41 4.98
C THR A 97 -2.22 -15.47 3.58
N SER A 98 -2.86 -16.23 2.71
CA SER A 98 -2.55 -16.31 1.29
C SER A 98 -3.76 -15.86 0.49
N VAL A 99 -3.58 -14.88 -0.38
CA VAL A 99 -4.65 -14.35 -1.24
C VAL A 99 -4.27 -14.55 -2.70
N LEU A 100 -5.17 -15.16 -3.45
CA LEU A 100 -5.02 -15.36 -4.89
C LEU A 100 -5.77 -14.25 -5.64
N PHE A 101 -5.05 -13.50 -6.45
CA PHE A 101 -5.58 -12.45 -7.30
C PHE A 101 -5.53 -12.87 -8.77
N ASP A 102 -6.61 -12.62 -9.50
CA ASP A 102 -6.66 -12.61 -10.95
C ASP A 102 -6.49 -11.17 -11.43
N VAL A 103 -5.48 -10.93 -12.25
CA VAL A 103 -5.08 -9.59 -12.68
C VAL A 103 -5.14 -9.51 -14.20
N SER A 104 -6.10 -8.75 -14.72
CA SER A 104 -6.19 -8.42 -16.12
C SER A 104 -5.57 -7.04 -16.37
N PHE A 105 -4.40 -7.04 -17.01
CA PHE A 105 -3.73 -5.79 -17.37
C PHE A 105 -4.43 -5.06 -18.52
N GLU A 106 -5.14 -5.80 -19.39
CA GLU A 106 -5.88 -5.23 -20.51
C GLU A 106 -7.15 -4.52 -20.03
N ASP A 107 -7.90 -5.16 -19.12
CA ASP A 107 -9.16 -4.62 -18.59
C ASP A 107 -8.95 -3.66 -17.40
N THR A 108 -7.71 -3.44 -16.98
CA THR A 108 -7.39 -2.65 -15.78
C THR A 108 -8.22 -3.05 -14.57
N LEU A 109 -8.28 -4.35 -14.31
CA LEU A 109 -9.12 -4.95 -13.29
C LEU A 109 -8.34 -5.98 -12.46
N SER A 110 -8.60 -5.97 -11.16
CA SER A 110 -8.12 -7.00 -10.26
C SER A 110 -9.29 -7.68 -9.55
N ARG A 111 -9.23 -9.02 -9.44
CA ARG A 111 -10.25 -9.83 -8.78
C ARG A 111 -9.61 -10.72 -7.73
N ILE A 112 -10.26 -10.86 -6.58
CA ILE A 112 -9.88 -11.87 -5.59
C ILE A 112 -10.55 -13.18 -5.97
N LEU A 113 -9.75 -14.24 -6.15
CA LEU A 113 -10.23 -15.58 -6.46
C LEU A 113 -10.34 -16.46 -5.22
N SER A 114 -9.39 -16.37 -4.31
CA SER A 114 -9.45 -17.11 -3.05
C SER A 114 -8.69 -16.41 -1.94
N ILE A 115 -9.03 -16.75 -0.71
CA ILE A 115 -8.30 -16.41 0.49
C ILE A 115 -8.13 -17.66 1.34
N ASP A 116 -6.90 -17.93 1.77
CA ASP A 116 -6.53 -19.02 2.63
C ASP A 116 -5.86 -18.47 3.90
N THR A 117 -6.38 -18.86 5.05
CA THR A 117 -5.86 -18.46 6.37
C THR A 117 -5.80 -19.69 7.27
N ILE A 118 -5.16 -19.60 8.43
CA ILE A 118 -5.12 -20.69 9.41
C ILE A 118 -6.53 -21.22 9.77
N ASN A 119 -7.52 -20.32 9.81
CA ASN A 119 -8.84 -20.62 10.37
C ASN A 119 -9.91 -20.88 9.29
N PHE A 120 -9.70 -20.45 8.06
CA PHE A 120 -10.64 -20.67 6.98
C PHE A 120 -9.99 -20.58 5.60
N LYS A 121 -10.56 -21.31 4.67
CA LYS A 121 -10.25 -21.21 3.25
C LYS A 121 -11.54 -20.98 2.48
N GLU A 122 -11.56 -19.94 1.65
CA GLU A 122 -12.71 -19.58 0.82
C GLU A 122 -12.28 -19.36 -0.63
N ASP A 123 -13.03 -19.96 -1.54
CA ASP A 123 -12.88 -19.80 -2.97
C ASP A 123 -14.05 -18.97 -3.51
N PHE A 124 -13.72 -17.97 -4.31
CA PHE A 124 -14.68 -17.06 -4.93
C PHE A 124 -14.80 -17.27 -6.45
N GLU A 125 -14.20 -18.35 -6.95
CA GLU A 125 -14.38 -18.80 -8.33
C GLU A 125 -15.75 -19.47 -8.48
N GLY A 126 -16.62 -18.90 -9.32
CA GLY A 126 -17.91 -19.49 -9.67
C GLY A 126 -18.46 -18.92 -10.99
N GLU A 127 -19.08 -19.76 -11.80
CA GLU A 127 -19.65 -19.38 -13.09
C GLU A 127 -20.94 -18.54 -12.99
N LYS A 128 -21.64 -18.65 -11.87
CA LYS A 128 -22.85 -17.84 -11.59
C LYS A 128 -22.58 -16.94 -10.39
N LEU A 129 -22.22 -15.71 -10.71
CA LEU A 129 -21.92 -14.66 -9.73
C LEU A 129 -23.23 -14.03 -9.27
N ASP A 130 -23.64 -14.32 -8.04
CA ASP A 130 -24.83 -13.72 -7.47
C ASP A 130 -24.63 -12.23 -7.22
N THR A 131 -23.40 -11.82 -6.85
CA THR A 131 -23.12 -10.39 -6.64
C THR A 131 -21.61 -10.10 -6.76
N ILE A 132 -21.31 -9.05 -7.50
CA ILE A 132 -19.98 -8.45 -7.57
C ILE A 132 -19.92 -7.33 -6.52
N VAL A 133 -18.95 -7.42 -5.62
CA VAL A 133 -18.68 -6.39 -4.62
C VAL A 133 -17.31 -5.80 -4.86
N TYR A 134 -17.23 -4.47 -4.78
CA TYR A 134 -15.96 -3.76 -4.81
C TYR A 134 -15.41 -3.60 -3.41
N ILE A 135 -14.17 -3.99 -3.21
CA ILE A 135 -13.47 -3.76 -1.96
C ILE A 135 -12.78 -2.41 -2.08
N ASP A 136 -13.21 -1.48 -1.25
CA ASP A 136 -12.59 -0.15 -1.21
C ASP A 136 -11.42 -0.08 -0.21
N HIS A 137 -10.77 1.07 -0.16
CA HIS A 137 -9.62 1.33 0.69
C HIS A 137 -9.98 1.71 2.14
N PHE A 138 -11.23 1.50 2.54
CA PHE A 138 -11.76 1.93 3.83
C PHE A 138 -10.90 1.49 5.03
N ASN A 139 -10.33 0.27 4.96
CA ASN A 139 -9.52 -0.24 6.07
C ASN A 139 -8.13 0.39 6.19
N LEU A 140 -7.57 0.91 5.11
CA LEU A 140 -6.35 1.71 5.19
C LEU A 140 -6.58 2.94 6.05
N PHE A 141 -7.71 3.63 5.84
CA PHE A 141 -8.08 4.83 6.59
C PHE A 141 -8.39 4.55 8.04
N PHE A 142 -8.97 3.39 8.34
CA PHE A 142 -9.22 2.97 9.71
C PHE A 142 -7.91 2.81 10.50
N GLN A 143 -6.85 2.34 9.85
CA GLN A 143 -5.52 2.35 10.45
C GLN A 143 -5.00 3.78 10.67
N PHE A 144 -5.20 4.68 9.71
CA PHE A 144 -4.84 6.07 9.86
C PHE A 144 -5.59 6.77 10.99
N GLU A 145 -6.85 6.43 11.22
CA GLU A 145 -7.62 6.98 12.35
C GLU A 145 -7.02 6.65 13.71
N LYS A 146 -6.42 5.46 13.86
CA LYS A 146 -5.81 5.01 15.11
C LYS A 146 -4.43 5.61 15.37
N MET A 147 -3.75 6.12 14.34
CA MET A 147 -2.42 6.71 14.46
C MET A 147 -2.48 8.10 15.09
N GLU A 148 -1.44 8.46 15.83
CA GLU A 148 -1.22 9.82 16.33
C GLU A 148 -1.03 10.78 15.14
N LYS A 149 -1.86 11.82 15.00
CA LYS A 149 -1.77 12.80 13.91
C LYS A 149 -0.72 13.84 14.21
N LYS A 150 0.23 14.03 13.30
CA LYS A 150 1.26 15.06 13.35
C LYS A 150 1.19 15.92 12.10
N PHE A 151 1.25 17.22 12.27
CA PHE A 151 1.19 18.20 11.19
C PHE A 151 2.52 18.94 11.12
N THR A 152 3.17 18.93 9.96
CA THR A 152 4.42 19.67 9.75
C THR A 152 4.18 21.18 9.79
N LYS A 153 5.24 21.95 10.01
CA LYS A 153 5.16 23.44 9.97
C LYS A 153 4.66 23.90 8.60
N ASN A 154 5.18 23.31 7.52
CA ASN A 154 4.75 23.64 6.16
C ASN A 154 3.25 23.39 5.95
N PHE A 155 2.76 22.22 6.35
CA PHE A 155 1.34 21.89 6.26
C PHE A 155 0.48 22.90 7.04
N LYS A 156 0.85 23.21 8.29
CA LYS A 156 0.13 24.19 9.13
C LYS A 156 0.10 25.58 8.52
N SER A 157 1.21 26.03 7.94
CA SER A 157 1.27 27.32 7.25
C SER A 157 0.30 27.37 6.08
N LYS A 158 0.34 26.33 5.21
CA LYS A 158 -0.52 26.27 4.03
C LYS A 158 -2.02 26.17 4.36
N ILE A 159 -2.41 25.35 5.35
CA ILE A 159 -3.84 25.29 5.73
C ILE A 159 -4.37 26.61 6.24
N GLY A 160 -3.52 27.39 6.92
CA GLY A 160 -3.88 28.76 7.36
C GLY A 160 -4.24 29.67 6.18
N THR A 161 -3.55 29.56 5.05
CA THR A 161 -3.88 30.35 3.84
C THR A 161 -5.21 29.94 3.21
N TYR A 162 -5.64 28.69 3.41
CA TYR A 162 -6.95 28.19 2.94
C TYR A 162 -8.07 28.39 3.97
N GLY A 163 -7.79 28.99 5.12
CA GLY A 163 -8.78 29.15 6.20
C GLY A 163 -9.18 27.83 6.89
N LEU A 164 -8.38 26.78 6.74
CA LEU A 164 -8.66 25.46 7.28
C LEU A 164 -7.94 25.22 8.62
N LYS A 165 -8.46 24.26 9.39
CA LYS A 165 -7.89 23.81 10.66
C LYS A 165 -7.39 22.38 10.56
N THR A 166 -6.43 22.01 11.41
CA THR A 166 -5.92 20.62 11.49
C THR A 166 -7.00 19.60 11.78
N ASP A 167 -8.02 19.98 12.55
CA ASP A 167 -9.14 19.11 12.90
C ASP A 167 -10.01 18.75 11.71
N ASP A 168 -10.09 19.63 10.70
CA ASP A 168 -10.85 19.37 9.48
C ASP A 168 -10.28 18.16 8.74
N PHE A 169 -8.96 18.01 8.72
CA PHE A 169 -8.29 16.86 8.11
C PHE A 169 -8.42 15.60 8.95
N SER A 170 -8.26 15.72 10.26
CA SER A 170 -8.39 14.56 11.17
C SER A 170 -9.77 13.92 11.10
N LYS A 171 -10.83 14.74 11.03
CA LYS A 171 -12.22 14.28 10.96
C LYS A 171 -12.61 13.71 9.60
N ASN A 172 -11.99 14.20 8.54
CA ASN A 172 -12.35 13.85 7.16
C ASN A 172 -11.41 12.81 6.52
N LEU A 173 -10.52 12.16 7.28
CA LEU A 173 -9.63 11.12 6.74
C LEU A 173 -10.38 10.00 6.02
N LYS A 174 -11.60 9.68 6.43
CA LYS A 174 -12.43 8.63 5.81
C LYS A 174 -12.74 8.87 4.33
N ILE A 175 -12.75 10.13 3.90
CA ILE A 175 -13.02 10.50 2.51
C ILE A 175 -11.74 10.77 1.70
N PHE A 176 -10.58 10.50 2.28
CA PHE A 176 -9.30 10.61 1.58
C PHE A 176 -9.21 9.53 0.50
N LYS A 177 -8.97 9.95 -0.74
CA LYS A 177 -8.76 9.05 -1.87
C LYS A 177 -7.28 8.99 -2.20
N VAL A 178 -6.68 7.80 -2.01
CA VAL A 178 -5.26 7.58 -2.30
C VAL A 178 -5.03 7.54 -3.81
N ASP A 179 -4.02 8.25 -4.27
CA ASP A 179 -3.44 8.11 -5.61
C ASP A 179 -2.27 7.10 -5.49
N TRP A 180 -2.52 5.86 -5.85
CA TRP A 180 -1.55 4.79 -5.72
C TRP A 180 -0.39 4.92 -6.71
N THR A 181 -0.57 5.65 -7.80
CA THR A 181 0.50 5.89 -8.79
C THR A 181 1.59 6.78 -8.23
N LYS A 182 1.23 7.71 -7.35
CA LYS A 182 2.13 8.65 -6.69
C LYS A 182 2.52 8.22 -5.28
N SER A 183 1.82 7.25 -4.71
CA SER A 183 2.06 6.75 -3.36
C SER A 183 3.16 5.70 -3.36
N ASN A 184 3.89 5.63 -2.26
CA ASN A 184 4.87 4.56 -2.04
C ASN A 184 4.64 3.88 -0.68
N PRO A 185 3.65 2.98 -0.61
CA PRO A 185 3.29 2.29 0.62
C PRO A 185 4.29 1.20 1.01
N PHE A 186 5.22 0.81 0.11
CA PHE A 186 6.16 -0.30 0.29
C PHE A 186 7.52 0.13 0.83
N LEU A 187 7.69 1.41 1.18
CA LEU A 187 8.90 1.87 1.86
C LEU A 187 9.02 1.22 3.25
N ASN A 188 10.16 0.64 3.54
CA ASN A 188 10.45 0.03 4.84
C ASN A 188 10.39 1.04 5.99
N VAL A 189 10.78 2.28 5.70
CA VAL A 189 10.78 3.38 6.67
C VAL A 189 9.92 4.50 6.11
N ASN A 190 8.91 4.89 6.88
CA ASN A 190 8.00 5.99 6.55
C ASN A 190 7.29 5.87 5.19
N PRO A 191 6.41 4.87 5.00
CA PRO A 191 5.54 4.78 3.84
C PRO A 191 4.86 6.11 3.51
N LYS A 192 4.82 6.46 2.22
CA LYS A 192 4.28 7.74 1.74
C LYS A 192 2.98 7.52 0.98
N TYR A 193 2.02 8.36 1.24
CA TYR A 193 0.70 8.34 0.58
C TYR A 193 0.39 9.72 0.02
N PHE A 194 0.01 9.75 -1.24
CA PHE A 194 -0.50 10.94 -1.90
C PHE A 194 -1.96 10.71 -2.23
N GLY A 195 -2.75 11.77 -2.22
CA GLY A 195 -4.15 11.62 -2.57
C GLY A 195 -4.93 12.90 -2.42
N THR A 196 -6.24 12.78 -2.56
CA THR A 196 -7.15 13.92 -2.51
C THR A 196 -8.15 13.78 -1.37
N ILE A 197 -8.49 14.91 -0.77
CA ILE A 197 -9.51 15.01 0.26
C ILE A 197 -10.45 16.17 -0.08
N LYS A 198 -11.74 16.00 0.17
CA LYS A 198 -12.71 17.05 -0.04
C LYS A 198 -13.13 17.64 1.31
N ILE A 199 -12.94 18.96 1.51
CA ILE A 199 -13.29 19.67 2.74
C ILE A 199 -14.07 20.93 2.37
N TYR A 200 -15.23 21.11 2.96
CA TYR A 200 -16.13 22.25 2.71
C TYR A 200 -16.44 22.52 1.23
N GLY A 201 -16.48 21.45 0.42
CA GLY A 201 -16.76 21.54 -1.02
C GLY A 201 -15.53 21.69 -1.90
N SER A 202 -14.40 22.17 -1.39
CA SER A 202 -13.13 22.27 -2.11
C SER A 202 -12.34 20.97 -2.03
N GLN A 203 -11.58 20.69 -3.09
CA GLN A 203 -10.72 19.49 -3.17
C GLN A 203 -9.27 19.87 -2.98
N TYR A 204 -8.58 19.15 -2.11
CA TYR A 204 -7.17 19.36 -1.78
C TYR A 204 -6.36 18.12 -2.07
N GLN A 205 -5.17 18.30 -2.63
CA GLN A 205 -4.14 17.26 -2.68
C GLN A 205 -3.33 17.29 -1.39
N ILE A 206 -3.17 16.14 -0.75
CA ILE A 206 -2.36 16.03 0.47
C ILE A 206 -1.33 14.92 0.35
N SER A 207 -0.20 15.12 1.00
CA SER A 207 0.80 14.07 1.19
C SER A 207 0.88 13.67 2.65
N LEU A 208 0.84 12.37 2.87
CA LEU A 208 0.89 11.73 4.18
C LEU A 208 2.13 10.84 4.27
N GLU A 209 2.64 10.68 5.46
CA GLU A 209 3.74 9.78 5.77
C GLU A 209 3.42 9.04 7.06
N THR A 210 3.57 7.71 7.06
CA THR A 210 3.36 6.90 8.26
C THR A 210 4.69 6.42 8.84
N GLY A 211 4.75 6.22 10.13
CA GLY A 211 5.92 5.67 10.81
C GLY A 211 5.81 5.79 12.33
N ASN A 212 6.27 4.77 13.06
CA ASN A 212 6.22 4.73 14.52
C ASN A 212 4.83 5.06 15.10
N ASN A 213 3.79 4.44 14.54
CA ASN A 213 2.37 4.67 14.91
C ASN A 213 1.92 6.14 14.79
N LYS A 214 2.58 6.91 13.91
CA LYS A 214 2.26 8.32 13.65
C LYS A 214 1.90 8.51 12.19
N LEU A 215 0.84 9.30 11.95
CA LEU A 215 0.44 9.80 10.63
C LEU A 215 0.87 11.26 10.52
N ARG A 216 1.84 11.54 9.66
CA ARG A 216 2.37 12.87 9.45
C ARG A 216 1.78 13.49 8.21
N PHE A 217 1.10 14.62 8.35
CA PHE A 217 0.65 15.46 7.26
C PHE A 217 1.81 16.34 6.81
N LYS A 218 2.33 16.10 5.62
CA LYS A 218 3.58 16.71 5.12
C LYS A 218 3.32 17.95 4.30
N ASP A 219 2.39 17.87 3.36
CA ASP A 219 2.09 18.95 2.43
C ASP A 219 0.63 18.94 1.98
N ILE A 220 0.15 20.10 1.53
CA ILE A 220 -1.19 20.31 0.98
C ILE A 220 -1.13 21.35 -0.13
N ASN A 221 -1.90 21.11 -1.19
CA ASN A 221 -2.13 22.05 -2.27
C ASN A 221 -3.62 22.00 -2.64
N GLU A 222 -4.20 23.13 -3.04
CA GLU A 222 -5.53 23.16 -3.63
C GLU A 222 -5.48 22.52 -5.02
N TYR A 223 -6.53 21.76 -5.36
CA TYR A 223 -6.59 20.99 -6.64
C TYR A 223 -7.13 21.87 -7.77
#